data_0fa581817f4755a160fab65375a57de0
#
_entry.id   0fa581817f4755a160fab65375a57de0
#
_cell.length_a   1.000
_cell.length_b   1.000
_cell.length_c   1.000
_cell.angle_alpha   90.00
_cell.angle_beta   90.00
_cell.angle_gamma   90.00
#
_symmetry.space_group_name_H-M   'P 1'
#
loop_
_entity.id
_entity.type
_entity.pdbx_description
1 polymer ?
#
loop_
_entity_poly.entity_id
_entity_poly.type
_entity_poly.pdbx_seq_one_letter_code
_entity_poly.pdbx_strand_id
1 'polypeptide(L)'
;MAKKKVSAVKQAQAAAKAKKGGGAGANKIVVMLILAGLVPFSLPTVILLFFCGLPTLGAWAGEKGKHKYAWLCVGGMNFAGLIPFLFDLWFGVHTVDEAFNMLSDAGVLLWSYGTSGAGWLLYMATPPVVKSWLAFTTERRVSALKSAQKKLIDDWGPEVTKKGT
;
A
#
# COMPACT_ATOMS: atom_id res chain seq x y z
N MET A 1 46.16 -36.39 -21.10
CA MET A 1 44.75 -36.07 -21.38
C MET A 1 44.11 -35.10 -20.36
N ALA A 2 44.57 -35.01 -19.12
CA ALA A 2 43.98 -34.14 -18.07
C ALA A 2 44.15 -32.62 -18.32
N LYS A 3 45.29 -32.15 -18.82
CA LYS A 3 45.55 -30.72 -19.08
C LYS A 3 44.59 -30.08 -20.10
N LYS A 4 44.14 -30.85 -21.11
CA LYS A 4 43.23 -30.34 -22.15
C LYS A 4 41.77 -30.16 -21.64
N LYS A 5 41.35 -30.97 -20.69
CA LYS A 5 40.04 -30.82 -20.03
C LYS A 5 39.96 -29.60 -19.09
N VAL A 6 41.05 -29.30 -18.38
CA VAL A 6 41.13 -28.16 -17.48
C VAL A 6 41.14 -26.82 -18.24
N SER A 7 41.78 -26.76 -19.42
CA SER A 7 41.75 -25.56 -20.26
C SER A 7 40.37 -25.30 -20.87
N ALA A 8 39.65 -26.35 -21.29
CA ALA A 8 38.30 -26.22 -21.84
C ALA A 8 37.28 -25.75 -20.77
N VAL A 9 37.41 -26.26 -19.54
CA VAL A 9 36.53 -25.81 -18.42
C VAL A 9 36.80 -24.35 -18.05
N LYS A 10 38.05 -23.91 -18.02
CA LYS A 10 38.40 -22.50 -17.77
C LYS A 10 37.93 -21.58 -18.89
N GLN A 11 37.98 -22.00 -20.15
CA GLN A 11 37.44 -21.23 -21.28
C GLN A 11 35.94 -21.15 -21.24
N ALA A 12 35.23 -22.24 -20.90
CA ALA A 12 33.77 -22.23 -20.73
C ALA A 12 33.31 -21.33 -19.56
N GLN A 13 34.05 -21.33 -18.45
CA GLN A 13 33.78 -20.44 -17.31
C GLN A 13 34.09 -18.97 -17.64
N ALA A 14 35.11 -18.67 -18.41
CA ALA A 14 35.42 -17.32 -18.86
C ALA A 14 34.36 -16.78 -19.83
N ALA A 15 33.89 -17.62 -20.76
CA ALA A 15 32.80 -17.28 -21.68
C ALA A 15 31.43 -17.06 -20.97
N ALA A 16 31.15 -17.87 -19.94
CA ALA A 16 29.95 -17.69 -19.12
C ALA A 16 29.99 -16.41 -18.25
N LYS A 17 31.20 -16.04 -17.80
CA LYS A 17 31.42 -14.80 -17.03
C LYS A 17 31.34 -13.55 -17.91
N ALA A 18 31.82 -13.64 -19.16
CA ALA A 18 31.71 -12.56 -20.16
C ALA A 18 30.25 -12.31 -20.59
N LYS A 19 29.42 -13.38 -20.72
CA LYS A 19 27.99 -13.26 -21.02
C LYS A 19 27.18 -12.62 -19.88
N LYS A 20 27.60 -12.78 -18.63
CA LYS A 20 26.94 -12.21 -17.46
C LYS A 20 27.30 -10.74 -17.21
N GLY A 21 28.41 -10.23 -17.75
CA GLY A 21 28.88 -8.86 -17.57
C GLY A 21 28.31 -7.85 -18.58
N GLY A 22 27.86 -8.30 -19.75
CA GLY A 22 27.41 -7.42 -20.83
C GLY A 22 25.93 -6.98 -20.72
N GLY A 23 25.08 -7.74 -20.02
CA GLY A 23 23.65 -7.45 -19.94
C GLY A 23 23.26 -6.44 -18.85
N ALA A 24 24.00 -6.39 -17.74
CA ALA A 24 23.64 -5.56 -16.59
C ALA A 24 23.89 -4.05 -16.82
N GLY A 25 24.89 -3.69 -17.65
CA GLY A 25 25.18 -2.31 -18.01
C GLY A 25 24.18 -1.76 -19.05
N ALA A 26 23.93 -2.55 -20.10
CA ALA A 26 22.97 -2.19 -21.13
C ALA A 26 21.54 -2.04 -20.58
N ASN A 27 21.10 -2.93 -19.69
CA ASN A 27 19.80 -2.82 -19.04
C ASN A 27 19.70 -1.57 -18.16
N LYS A 28 20.77 -1.19 -17.46
CA LYS A 28 20.78 0.05 -16.65
C LYS A 28 20.70 1.30 -17.54
N ILE A 29 21.42 1.33 -18.65
CA ILE A 29 21.37 2.45 -19.59
C ILE A 29 19.97 2.55 -20.23
N VAL A 30 19.40 1.44 -20.67
CA VAL A 30 18.04 1.42 -21.25
C VAL A 30 17.01 1.85 -20.22
N VAL A 31 17.07 1.37 -18.98
CA VAL A 31 16.16 1.81 -17.90
C VAL A 31 16.36 3.30 -17.60
N MET A 32 17.60 3.79 -17.60
CA MET A 32 17.89 5.20 -17.36
C MET A 32 17.41 6.09 -18.50
N LEU A 33 17.50 5.64 -19.76
CA LEU A 33 16.94 6.34 -20.92
C LEU A 33 15.41 6.35 -20.93
N ILE A 34 14.78 5.24 -20.55
CA ILE A 34 13.32 5.16 -20.38
C ILE A 34 12.87 6.11 -19.27
N LEU A 35 13.54 6.09 -18.11
CA LEU A 35 13.26 7.02 -17.01
C LEU A 35 13.46 8.48 -17.43
N ALA A 36 14.57 8.79 -18.12
CA ALA A 36 14.84 10.14 -18.60
C ALA A 36 13.81 10.61 -19.64
N GLY A 37 13.31 9.70 -20.50
CA GLY A 37 12.24 10.01 -21.45
C GLY A 37 10.87 10.14 -20.80
N LEU A 38 10.63 9.45 -19.68
CA LEU A 38 9.38 9.55 -18.93
C LEU A 38 9.29 10.83 -18.07
N VAL A 39 10.43 11.37 -17.60
CA VAL A 39 10.48 12.52 -16.72
C VAL A 39 9.79 13.76 -17.29
N PRO A 40 10.07 14.23 -18.54
CA PRO A 40 9.37 15.39 -19.07
C PRO A 40 7.89 15.12 -19.36
N PHE A 41 7.54 13.88 -19.70
CA PHE A 41 6.15 13.49 -19.94
C PHE A 41 5.34 13.38 -18.63
N SER A 42 5.98 13.03 -17.52
CA SER A 42 5.34 12.89 -16.21
C SER A 42 5.47 14.13 -15.32
N LEU A 43 6.20 15.17 -15.73
CA LEU A 43 6.42 16.38 -14.92
C LEU A 43 5.11 17.02 -14.43
N PRO A 44 4.10 17.28 -15.27
CA PRO A 44 2.81 17.81 -14.81
C PRO A 44 2.10 16.88 -13.85
N THR A 45 2.18 15.57 -14.07
CA THR A 45 1.63 14.56 -13.15
C THR A 45 2.31 14.60 -11.78
N VAL A 46 3.65 14.73 -11.75
CA VAL A 46 4.42 14.81 -10.50
C VAL A 46 4.07 16.08 -9.73
N ILE A 47 3.92 17.21 -10.40
CA ILE A 47 3.50 18.47 -9.79
C ILE A 47 2.13 18.31 -9.13
N LEU A 48 1.14 17.79 -9.85
CA LEU A 48 -0.20 17.58 -9.33
C LEU A 48 -0.20 16.62 -8.13
N LEU A 49 0.48 15.47 -8.25
CA LEU A 49 0.60 14.48 -7.17
C LEU A 49 1.30 15.06 -5.93
N PHE A 50 2.33 15.88 -6.11
CA PHE A 50 3.07 16.46 -5.01
C PHE A 50 2.19 17.43 -4.19
N PHE A 51 1.57 18.39 -4.85
CA PHE A 51 0.75 19.40 -4.16
C PHE A 51 -0.53 18.83 -3.58
N CYS A 52 -1.26 18.02 -4.35
CA CYS A 52 -2.47 17.37 -3.85
C CYS A 52 -2.16 16.24 -2.86
N GLY A 53 -0.95 15.67 -2.88
CA GLY A 53 -0.47 14.65 -1.95
C GLY A 53 0.03 15.18 -0.60
N LEU A 54 0.14 16.51 -0.43
CA LEU A 54 0.60 17.12 0.83
C LEU A 54 -0.14 16.61 2.08
N PRO A 55 -1.45 16.42 2.09
CA PRO A 55 -2.15 15.86 3.25
C PRO A 55 -1.67 14.46 3.62
N THR A 56 -1.33 13.63 2.63
CA THR A 56 -0.77 12.28 2.85
C THR A 56 0.62 12.35 3.46
N LEU A 57 1.46 13.26 2.96
CA LEU A 57 2.79 13.51 3.53
C LEU A 57 2.68 14.06 4.97
N GLY A 58 1.72 14.96 5.22
CA GLY A 58 1.42 15.46 6.56
C GLY A 58 0.97 14.35 7.51
N ALA A 59 0.10 13.45 7.06
CA ALA A 59 -0.32 12.29 7.82
C ALA A 59 0.87 11.38 8.14
N TRP A 60 1.72 11.09 7.17
CA TRP A 60 2.93 10.28 7.35
C TRP A 60 3.93 10.92 8.32
N ALA A 61 4.20 12.22 8.18
CA ALA A 61 5.12 12.94 9.06
C ALA A 61 4.60 13.11 10.49
N GLY A 62 3.28 13.21 10.66
CA GLY A 62 2.61 13.31 11.95
C GLY A 62 2.44 11.98 12.69
N GLU A 63 2.70 10.85 12.04
CA GLU A 63 2.54 9.53 12.63
C GLU A 63 3.57 9.24 13.72
N LYS A 64 3.11 9.26 14.96
CA LYS A 64 3.91 8.85 16.13
C LYS A 64 3.11 7.84 16.97
N GLY A 65 3.68 6.66 17.18
CA GLY A 65 3.15 5.68 18.12
C GLY A 65 1.93 4.88 17.64
N LYS A 66 0.75 5.13 18.22
CA LYS A 66 -0.47 4.30 18.02
C LYS A 66 -1.12 4.43 16.63
N HIS A 67 -0.80 5.48 15.87
CA HIS A 67 -1.41 5.79 14.57
C HIS A 67 -0.53 5.43 13.38
N LYS A 68 0.26 4.39 13.51
CA LYS A 68 1.32 3.98 12.56
C LYS A 68 0.87 3.73 11.10
N TYR A 69 -0.41 3.57 10.84
CA TYR A 69 -0.93 3.23 9.51
C TYR A 69 -2.01 4.20 9.01
N ALA A 70 -2.20 5.35 9.67
CA ALA A 70 -3.20 6.34 9.26
C ALA A 70 -2.90 6.90 7.86
N TRP A 71 -1.62 7.11 7.54
CA TRP A 71 -1.18 7.60 6.24
C TRP A 71 -1.62 6.71 5.07
N LEU A 72 -1.79 5.39 5.27
CA LEU A 72 -2.27 4.48 4.24
C LEU A 72 -3.74 4.74 3.88
N CYS A 73 -4.59 4.97 4.90
CA CYS A 73 -6.00 5.32 4.67
C CYS A 73 -6.12 6.71 4.03
N VAL A 74 -5.38 7.68 4.54
CA VAL A 74 -5.36 9.05 4.00
C VAL A 74 -4.82 9.06 2.58
N GLY A 75 -3.69 8.38 2.34
CA GLY A 75 -3.05 8.30 1.03
C GLY A 75 -3.90 7.56 0.00
N GLY A 76 -4.50 6.44 0.39
CA GLY A 76 -5.40 5.67 -0.48
C GLY A 76 -6.63 6.48 -0.90
N MET A 77 -7.29 7.15 0.04
CA MET A 77 -8.44 8.00 -0.25
C MET A 77 -8.06 9.25 -1.06
N ASN A 78 -6.93 9.87 -0.72
CA ASN A 78 -6.40 11.01 -1.47
C ASN A 78 -6.10 10.63 -2.92
N PHE A 79 -5.40 9.51 -3.12
CA PHE A 79 -5.08 9.01 -4.46
C PHE A 79 -6.36 8.70 -5.26
N ALA A 80 -7.34 8.05 -4.63
CA ALA A 80 -8.63 7.78 -5.27
C ALA A 80 -9.36 9.08 -5.67
N GLY A 81 -9.31 10.11 -4.83
CA GLY A 81 -9.86 11.44 -5.14
C GLY A 81 -9.12 12.18 -6.24
N LEU A 82 -7.83 11.89 -6.44
CA LEU A 82 -7.01 12.48 -7.49
C LEU A 82 -7.21 11.84 -8.88
N ILE A 83 -7.68 10.62 -8.96
CA ILE A 83 -7.81 9.87 -10.21
C ILE A 83 -8.55 10.65 -11.30
N PRO A 84 -9.70 11.28 -11.08
CA PRO A 84 -10.39 12.04 -12.13
C PRO A 84 -9.52 13.17 -12.70
N PHE A 85 -8.83 13.92 -11.86
CA PHE A 85 -7.97 15.03 -12.28
C PHE A 85 -6.71 14.54 -13.02
N LEU A 86 -6.18 13.37 -12.64
CA LEU A 86 -5.10 12.71 -13.38
C LEU A 86 -5.56 12.29 -14.77
N PHE A 87 -6.79 11.78 -14.90
CA PHE A 87 -7.35 11.44 -16.20
C PHE A 87 -7.58 12.69 -17.06
N ASP A 88 -8.11 13.77 -16.49
CA ASP A 88 -8.28 15.04 -17.19
C ASP A 88 -6.92 15.57 -17.69
N LEU A 89 -5.86 15.48 -16.88
CA LEU A 89 -4.50 15.86 -17.26
C LEU A 89 -3.91 14.94 -18.34
N TRP A 90 -4.15 13.63 -18.28
CA TRP A 90 -3.55 12.66 -19.20
C TRP A 90 -4.27 12.57 -20.53
N PHE A 91 -5.58 12.70 -20.56
CA PHE A 91 -6.40 12.64 -21.77
C PHE A 91 -6.72 14.01 -22.35
N GLY A 92 -6.49 15.08 -21.58
CA GLY A 92 -6.61 16.46 -22.01
C GLY A 92 -5.27 17.08 -22.43
N VAL A 93 -4.98 18.28 -21.93
CA VAL A 93 -3.74 19.01 -22.23
C VAL A 93 -2.66 18.63 -21.20
N HIS A 94 -1.73 17.79 -21.60
CA HIS A 94 -0.66 17.30 -20.73
C HIS A 94 0.53 18.26 -20.66
N THR A 95 0.32 19.42 -20.04
CA THR A 95 1.35 20.47 -19.88
C THR A 95 1.51 20.88 -18.42
N VAL A 96 2.66 21.48 -18.13
CA VAL A 96 2.96 22.02 -16.80
C VAL A 96 2.01 23.17 -16.45
N ASP A 97 1.69 24.00 -17.44
CA ASP A 97 0.76 25.14 -17.26
C ASP A 97 -0.64 24.63 -16.86
N GLU A 98 -1.11 23.54 -17.48
CA GLU A 98 -2.39 22.95 -17.12
C GLU A 98 -2.39 22.34 -15.71
N ALA A 99 -1.29 21.71 -15.31
CA ALA A 99 -1.15 21.24 -13.93
C ALA A 99 -1.21 22.39 -12.91
N PHE A 100 -0.61 23.53 -13.20
CA PHE A 100 -0.73 24.74 -12.36
C PHE A 100 -2.12 25.37 -12.43
N ASN A 101 -2.78 25.33 -13.57
CA ASN A 101 -4.17 25.76 -13.73
C ASN A 101 -5.10 24.94 -12.82
N MET A 102 -4.99 23.60 -12.85
CA MET A 102 -5.74 22.70 -11.98
C MET A 102 -5.44 22.95 -10.50
N LEU A 103 -4.17 23.24 -10.14
CA LEU A 103 -3.80 23.56 -8.77
C LEU A 103 -4.32 24.93 -8.31
N SER A 104 -4.56 25.85 -9.24
CA SER A 104 -5.15 27.16 -8.95
C SER A 104 -6.66 27.08 -8.78
N ASP A 105 -7.28 25.99 -9.20
CA ASP A 105 -8.71 25.74 -8.97
C ASP A 105 -8.94 25.27 -7.53
N ALA A 106 -9.61 26.11 -6.77
CA ALA A 106 -9.99 25.80 -5.39
C ALA A 106 -10.85 24.51 -5.28
N GLY A 107 -11.62 24.18 -6.31
CA GLY A 107 -12.43 22.97 -6.37
C GLY A 107 -11.57 21.70 -6.36
N VAL A 108 -10.50 21.67 -7.15
CA VAL A 108 -9.55 20.55 -7.21
C VAL A 108 -8.86 20.33 -5.87
N LEU A 109 -8.39 21.40 -5.24
CA LEU A 109 -7.75 21.33 -3.92
C LEU A 109 -8.74 20.91 -2.83
N LEU A 110 -9.93 21.49 -2.82
CA LEU A 110 -10.97 21.15 -1.86
C LEU A 110 -11.38 19.67 -1.96
N TRP A 111 -11.54 19.16 -3.17
CA TRP A 111 -11.88 17.78 -3.41
C TRP A 111 -10.75 16.83 -2.97
N SER A 112 -9.51 17.10 -3.35
CA SER A 112 -8.34 16.30 -2.98
C SER A 112 -8.12 16.28 -1.47
N TYR A 113 -8.19 17.44 -0.82
CA TYR A 113 -8.02 17.54 0.63
C TYR A 113 -9.23 17.01 1.39
N GLY A 114 -10.43 17.16 0.83
CA GLY A 114 -11.65 16.59 1.37
C GLY A 114 -11.63 15.06 1.38
N THR A 115 -11.17 14.43 0.28
CA THR A 115 -11.01 12.97 0.22
C THR A 115 -9.91 12.47 1.18
N SER A 116 -8.84 13.24 1.36
CA SER A 116 -7.83 12.96 2.39
C SER A 116 -8.41 13.01 3.81
N GLY A 117 -9.24 14.02 4.08
CA GLY A 117 -9.98 14.14 5.34
C GLY A 117 -10.93 12.97 5.58
N ALA A 118 -11.63 12.52 4.53
CA ALA A 118 -12.46 11.31 4.58
C ALA A 118 -11.62 10.06 4.92
N GLY A 119 -10.41 9.94 4.39
CA GLY A 119 -9.44 8.90 4.76
C GLY A 119 -9.10 8.90 6.25
N TRP A 120 -8.92 10.08 6.84
CA TRP A 120 -8.73 10.26 8.28
C TRP A 120 -9.95 9.82 9.10
N LEU A 121 -11.15 10.22 8.66
CA LEU A 121 -12.40 9.81 9.30
C LEU A 121 -12.59 8.29 9.25
N LEU A 122 -12.32 7.66 8.11
CA LEU A 122 -12.34 6.20 7.97
C LEU A 122 -11.39 5.52 8.94
N TYR A 123 -10.16 6.02 9.04
CA TYR A 123 -9.18 5.48 9.97
C TYR A 123 -9.66 5.56 11.43
N MET A 124 -10.23 6.70 11.83
CA MET A 124 -10.77 6.89 13.18
C MET A 124 -12.01 6.04 13.45
N ALA A 125 -12.88 5.86 12.45
CA ALA A 125 -14.11 5.08 12.58
C ALA A 125 -13.86 3.56 12.59
N THR A 126 -12.80 3.08 11.95
CA THR A 126 -12.50 1.64 11.83
C THR A 126 -12.37 0.94 13.18
N PRO A 127 -11.58 1.41 14.17
CA PRO A 127 -11.43 0.72 15.46
C PRO A 127 -12.73 0.55 16.24
N PRO A 128 -13.61 1.55 16.42
CA PRO A 128 -14.86 1.37 17.14
C PRO A 128 -15.82 0.45 16.39
N VAL A 129 -15.91 0.54 15.06
CA VAL A 129 -16.75 -0.33 14.24
C VAL A 129 -16.31 -1.80 14.37
N VAL A 130 -15.01 -2.07 14.24
CA VAL A 130 -14.47 -3.41 14.38
C VAL A 130 -14.68 -3.97 15.79
N LYS A 131 -14.47 -3.15 16.83
CA LYS A 131 -14.73 -3.56 18.22
C LYS A 131 -16.19 -3.95 18.45
N SER A 132 -17.13 -3.14 17.96
CA SER A 132 -18.56 -3.42 18.07
C SER A 132 -18.95 -4.69 17.33
N TRP A 133 -18.43 -4.90 16.14
CA TRP A 133 -18.64 -6.12 15.36
C TRP A 133 -18.08 -7.36 16.07
N LEU A 134 -16.85 -7.26 16.60
CA LEU A 134 -16.23 -8.35 17.36
C LEU A 134 -17.03 -8.68 18.63
N ALA A 135 -17.46 -7.65 19.38
CA ALA A 135 -18.26 -7.85 20.59
C ALA A 135 -19.53 -8.63 20.29
N PHE A 136 -20.28 -8.20 19.27
CA PHE A 136 -21.50 -8.89 18.82
C PHE A 136 -21.26 -10.36 18.41
N THR A 137 -20.18 -10.61 17.67
CA THR A 137 -19.83 -11.98 17.24
C THR A 137 -19.36 -12.83 18.42
N THR A 138 -18.62 -12.23 19.34
CA THR A 138 -18.11 -12.93 20.54
C THR A 138 -19.24 -13.30 21.49
N GLU A 139 -20.20 -12.40 21.72
CA GLU A 139 -21.38 -12.68 22.54
C GLU A 139 -22.17 -13.88 22.03
N ARG A 140 -22.38 -13.97 20.71
CA ARG A 140 -23.04 -15.15 20.11
C ARG A 140 -22.26 -16.44 20.34
N ARG A 141 -20.93 -16.41 20.20
CA ARG A 141 -20.08 -17.57 20.46
C ARG A 141 -20.08 -17.97 21.93
N VAL A 142 -19.96 -16.99 22.83
CA VAL A 142 -20.01 -17.24 24.29
C VAL A 142 -21.35 -17.84 24.71
N SER A 143 -22.47 -17.33 24.18
CA SER A 143 -23.80 -17.88 24.45
C SER A 143 -23.93 -19.33 23.95
N ALA A 144 -23.45 -19.63 22.75
CA ALA A 144 -23.45 -20.99 22.21
C ALA A 144 -22.58 -21.96 23.05
N LEU A 145 -21.40 -21.49 23.47
CA LEU A 145 -20.51 -22.29 24.34
C LEU A 145 -21.11 -22.54 25.73
N LYS A 146 -21.74 -21.51 26.32
CA LYS A 146 -22.46 -21.67 27.60
C LYS A 146 -23.61 -22.66 27.51
N SER A 147 -24.38 -22.64 26.42
CA SER A 147 -25.46 -23.60 26.20
C SER A 147 -24.94 -25.01 25.99
N ALA A 148 -23.84 -25.18 25.26
CA ALA A 148 -23.17 -26.48 25.11
C ALA A 148 -22.59 -26.99 26.44
N GLN A 149 -21.98 -26.10 27.22
CA GLN A 149 -21.48 -26.43 28.56
C GLN A 149 -22.62 -26.88 29.51
N LYS A 150 -23.75 -26.16 29.46
CA LYS A 150 -24.91 -26.53 30.27
C LYS A 150 -25.45 -27.92 29.91
N LYS A 151 -25.54 -28.25 28.64
CA LYS A 151 -25.93 -29.59 28.18
C LYS A 151 -24.96 -30.66 28.69
N LEU A 152 -23.65 -30.42 28.63
CA LEU A 152 -22.65 -31.34 29.12
C LEU A 152 -22.78 -31.56 30.63
N ILE A 153 -23.08 -30.51 31.40
CA ILE A 153 -23.31 -30.64 32.85
C ILE A 153 -24.59 -31.42 33.16
N ASP A 154 -25.66 -31.20 32.35
CA ASP A 154 -26.93 -31.91 32.48
C ASP A 154 -26.76 -33.39 32.12
N ASP A 155 -25.94 -33.74 31.12
CA ASP A 155 -25.73 -35.13 30.68
C ASP A 155 -24.74 -35.90 31.55
N TRP A 156 -23.68 -35.26 32.07
CA TRP A 156 -22.56 -35.91 32.77
C TRP A 156 -22.48 -35.58 34.28
N GLY A 157 -23.38 -34.74 34.77
CA GLY A 157 -23.42 -34.31 36.18
C GLY A 157 -22.41 -33.20 36.52
N PRO A 158 -22.55 -32.62 37.75
CA PRO A 158 -21.72 -31.46 38.17
C PRO A 158 -20.25 -31.81 38.45
N GLU A 159 -19.90 -33.09 38.46
CA GLU A 159 -18.52 -33.56 38.66
C GLU A 159 -17.56 -33.04 37.55
N VAL A 160 -18.07 -32.81 36.35
CA VAL A 160 -17.28 -32.34 35.20
C VAL A 160 -16.78 -30.89 35.37
N THR A 161 -17.41 -30.13 36.27
CA THR A 161 -17.01 -28.75 36.56
C THR A 161 -16.02 -28.62 37.72
N LYS A 162 -15.79 -29.66 38.47
CA LYS A 162 -14.75 -29.66 39.51
C LYS A 162 -13.37 -29.65 38.86
N LYS A 163 -12.72 -28.50 38.95
CA LYS A 163 -11.32 -28.34 38.58
C LYS A 163 -10.49 -29.34 39.38
N GLY A 164 -9.83 -30.27 38.72
CA GLY A 164 -8.91 -31.18 39.40
C GLY A 164 -7.90 -30.38 40.21
N THR A 165 -7.92 -30.60 41.52
CA THR A 165 -6.91 -30.11 42.45
C THR A 165 -5.59 -30.80 42.20
#